data_04ef11ce59bf38a81b7818582961a539
#
_entry.id   04ef11ce59bf38a81b7818582961a539
#
_cell.length_a   1.000
_cell.length_b   1.000
_cell.length_c   1.000
_cell.angle_alpha   90.00
_cell.angle_beta   90.00
_cell.angle_gamma   90.00
#
_symmetry.space_group_name_H-M   'P 1'
#
loop_
_entity.id
_entity.type
_entity.pdbx_description
1 polymer ?
#
loop_
_entity_poly.entity_id
_entity_poly.type
_entity_poly.pdbx_seq_one_letter_code
_entity_poly.pdbx_strand_id
1 'polypeptide(L)'
;MGVSWKRRYVQLGQMQRSLRMLHGEIRYTGAELPEAIDQIALRQEKPFSDFYHGLSEQMRRMDGQSLKTLWQTEIEKCLNNTYLTKEDKQIFLESGSQLGYLDRQMQLSSLEACM
;
A
#
# COMPACT_ATOMS: atom_id res chain seq x y z
N MET A 1 -22.19 15.04 11.63
CA MET A 1 -21.08 15.13 12.52
C MET A 1 -20.66 13.83 13.13
N GLY A 2 -21.49 13.14 13.95
CA GLY A 2 -21.14 11.86 14.52
C GLY A 2 -20.89 10.76 13.49
N VAL A 3 -21.50 10.87 12.31
CA VAL A 3 -21.38 9.87 11.26
C VAL A 3 -20.00 9.91 10.60
N SER A 4 -19.41 11.11 10.46
CA SER A 4 -18.13 11.27 9.76
C SER A 4 -16.96 10.60 10.50
N TRP A 5 -16.88 10.76 11.82
CA TRP A 5 -15.78 10.16 12.57
C TRP A 5 -15.89 8.64 12.64
N LYS A 6 -17.10 8.08 12.64
CA LYS A 6 -17.30 6.64 12.59
C LYS A 6 -16.80 6.06 11.27
N ARG A 7 -17.11 6.73 10.16
CA ARG A 7 -16.64 6.29 8.84
C ARG A 7 -15.13 6.43 8.71
N ARG A 8 -14.57 7.51 9.27
CA ARG A 8 -13.13 7.68 9.31
C ARG A 8 -12.48 6.55 10.11
N TYR A 9 -13.07 6.19 11.25
CA TYR A 9 -12.56 5.12 12.09
C TYR A 9 -12.53 3.78 11.34
N VAL A 10 -13.60 3.47 10.60
CA VAL A 10 -13.67 2.26 9.78
C VAL A 10 -12.59 2.29 8.70
N GLN A 11 -12.42 3.40 8.03
CA GLN A 11 -11.41 3.55 6.98
C GLN A 11 -9.99 3.45 7.52
N LEU A 12 -9.73 4.01 8.70
CA LEU A 12 -8.44 3.84 9.37
C LEU A 12 -8.15 2.38 9.66
N GLY A 13 -9.17 1.64 10.12
CA GLY A 13 -9.05 0.20 10.35
C GLY A 13 -8.73 -0.56 9.08
N GLN A 14 -9.41 -0.23 7.98
CA GLN A 14 -9.14 -0.82 6.68
C GLN A 14 -7.71 -0.54 6.23
N MET A 15 -7.27 0.71 6.37
CA MET A 15 -5.92 1.13 6.03
C MET A 15 -4.88 0.31 6.79
N GLN A 16 -5.03 0.22 8.10
CA GLN A 16 -4.10 -0.50 8.96
C GLN A 16 -4.06 -1.98 8.65
N ARG A 17 -5.23 -2.61 8.43
CA ARG A 17 -5.30 -4.03 8.10
C ARG A 17 -4.64 -4.32 6.76
N SER A 18 -4.86 -3.47 5.77
CA SER A 18 -4.26 -3.65 4.45
C SER A 18 -2.74 -3.57 4.51
N LEU A 19 -2.21 -2.64 5.31
CA LEU A 19 -0.77 -2.50 5.48
C LEU A 19 -0.17 -3.73 6.16
N ARG A 20 -0.84 -4.26 7.19
CA ARG A 20 -0.37 -5.48 7.86
C ARG A 20 -0.39 -6.67 6.93
N MET A 21 -1.43 -6.81 6.13
CA MET A 21 -1.54 -7.90 5.16
C MET A 21 -0.44 -7.81 4.12
N LEU A 22 -0.17 -6.61 3.62
CA LEU A 22 0.89 -6.41 2.63
C LEU A 22 2.26 -6.71 3.23
N HIS A 23 2.51 -6.25 4.45
CA HIS A 23 3.74 -6.56 5.18
C HIS A 23 3.92 -8.07 5.28
N GLY A 24 2.86 -8.79 5.64
CA GLY A 24 2.89 -10.25 5.74
C GLY A 24 3.17 -10.92 4.41
N GLU A 25 2.56 -10.46 3.32
CA GLU A 25 2.80 -11.01 1.99
C GLU A 25 4.28 -10.86 1.59
N ILE A 26 4.86 -9.69 1.83
CA ILE A 26 6.26 -9.44 1.51
C ILE A 26 7.18 -10.36 2.33
N ARG A 27 6.91 -10.48 3.63
CA ARG A 27 7.78 -11.25 4.54
C ARG A 27 7.67 -12.75 4.37
N TYR A 28 6.47 -13.27 4.15
CA TYR A 28 6.23 -14.71 4.28
C TYR A 28 6.06 -15.44 2.97
N THR A 29 5.63 -14.78 1.90
CA THR A 29 5.43 -15.47 0.62
C THR A 29 6.61 -15.31 -0.33
N GLY A 30 7.43 -14.29 -0.15
CA GLY A 30 8.51 -13.99 -1.07
C GLY A 30 8.02 -13.47 -2.42
N ALA A 31 6.75 -13.12 -2.55
CA ALA A 31 6.20 -12.60 -3.79
C ALA A 31 6.83 -11.25 -4.12
N GLU A 32 6.95 -10.96 -5.42
CA GLU A 32 7.38 -9.64 -5.87
C GLU A 32 6.35 -8.60 -5.44
N LEU A 33 6.77 -7.36 -5.25
CA LEU A 33 5.91 -6.33 -4.70
C LEU A 33 4.62 -6.12 -5.50
N PRO A 34 4.63 -6.03 -6.84
CA PRO A 34 3.37 -5.88 -7.57
C PRO A 34 2.42 -7.05 -7.37
N GLU A 35 2.93 -8.27 -7.28
CA GLU A 35 2.10 -9.45 -7.01
C GLU A 35 1.51 -9.41 -5.61
N ALA A 36 2.31 -9.04 -4.63
CA ALA A 36 1.85 -8.90 -3.25
C ALA A 36 0.73 -7.87 -3.16
N ILE A 37 0.89 -6.74 -3.85
CA ILE A 37 -0.11 -5.68 -3.88
C ILE A 37 -1.40 -6.17 -4.55
N ASP A 38 -1.30 -6.92 -5.64
CA ASP A 38 -2.48 -7.50 -6.29
C ASP A 38 -3.25 -8.42 -5.35
N GLN A 39 -2.53 -9.27 -4.61
CA GLN A 39 -3.17 -10.18 -3.67
C GLN A 39 -3.91 -9.41 -2.58
N ILE A 40 -3.32 -8.33 -2.09
CA ILE A 40 -3.94 -7.48 -1.08
C ILE A 40 -5.17 -6.79 -1.65
N ALA A 41 -5.09 -6.29 -2.89
CA ALA A 41 -6.20 -5.59 -3.54
C ALA A 41 -7.45 -6.46 -3.60
N LEU A 42 -7.29 -7.75 -3.86
CA LEU A 42 -8.42 -8.69 -3.94
C LEU A 42 -9.14 -8.88 -2.59
N ARG A 43 -8.45 -8.58 -1.50
CA ARG A 43 -8.98 -8.77 -0.14
C ARG A 43 -9.48 -7.49 0.49
N GLN A 44 -9.40 -6.36 -0.23
CA GLN A 44 -9.83 -5.08 0.31
C GLN A 44 -11.17 -4.66 -0.28
N GLU A 45 -11.90 -3.83 0.49
CA GLU A 45 -13.07 -3.14 -0.01
C GLU A 45 -12.63 -1.77 -0.52
N LYS A 46 -13.49 -1.15 -1.34
CA LYS A 46 -13.24 0.21 -1.79
C LYS A 46 -13.18 1.16 -0.58
N PRO A 47 -12.37 2.18 -0.59
CA PRO A 47 -11.54 2.63 -1.72
C PRO A 47 -10.18 1.95 -1.81
N PHE A 48 -9.80 1.12 -0.84
CA PHE A 48 -8.46 0.54 -0.79
C PHE A 48 -8.21 -0.50 -1.87
N SER A 49 -9.24 -1.23 -2.29
CA SER A 49 -9.08 -2.16 -3.42
C SER A 49 -8.67 -1.42 -4.67
N ASP A 50 -9.30 -0.28 -4.96
CA ASP A 50 -8.93 0.55 -6.11
C ASP A 50 -7.53 1.12 -5.97
N PHE A 51 -7.18 1.55 -4.77
CA PHE A 51 -5.85 2.08 -4.48
C PHE A 51 -4.75 1.07 -4.81
N TYR A 52 -4.85 -0.12 -4.25
CA TYR A 52 -3.81 -1.15 -4.44
C TYR A 52 -3.79 -1.66 -5.86
N HIS A 53 -4.95 -1.82 -6.50
CA HIS A 53 -5.02 -2.24 -7.89
C HIS A 53 -4.32 -1.22 -8.82
N GLY A 54 -4.63 0.06 -8.63
CA GLY A 54 -4.00 1.13 -9.40
C GLY A 54 -2.51 1.21 -9.15
N LEU A 55 -2.09 1.01 -7.90
CA LEU A 55 -0.67 1.03 -7.54
C LEU A 55 0.10 -0.06 -8.27
N SER A 56 -0.41 -1.28 -8.29
CA SER A 56 0.27 -2.39 -8.98
C SER A 56 0.36 -2.14 -10.49
N GLU A 57 -0.70 -1.58 -11.08
CA GLU A 57 -0.69 -1.23 -12.51
C GLU A 57 0.40 -0.21 -12.81
N GLN A 58 0.53 0.84 -11.99
CA GLN A 58 1.55 1.85 -12.16
C GLN A 58 2.96 1.25 -12.04
N MET A 59 3.14 0.35 -11.10
CA MET A 59 4.44 -0.31 -10.91
C MET A 59 4.83 -1.14 -12.14
N ARG A 60 3.85 -1.79 -12.77
CA ARG A 60 4.10 -2.63 -13.94
C ARG A 60 4.45 -1.81 -15.19
N ARG A 61 4.07 -0.53 -15.23
CA ARG A 61 4.43 0.35 -16.34
C ARG A 61 5.91 0.73 -16.34
N MET A 62 6.58 0.57 -15.22
CA MET A 62 8.03 0.76 -15.11
C MET A 62 8.51 2.09 -15.67
N ASP A 63 7.85 3.17 -15.30
CA ASP A 63 8.19 4.51 -15.80
C ASP A 63 9.26 5.21 -14.96
N GLY A 64 9.94 4.47 -14.09
CA GLY A 64 11.08 4.97 -13.33
C GLY A 64 10.74 5.76 -12.07
N GLN A 65 9.47 5.88 -11.73
CA GLN A 65 9.08 6.60 -10.53
C GLN A 65 9.29 5.75 -9.28
N SER A 66 9.60 6.42 -8.17
CA SER A 66 9.77 5.73 -6.89
C SER A 66 8.41 5.22 -6.38
N LEU A 67 8.45 4.21 -5.51
CA LEU A 67 7.23 3.69 -4.89
C LEU A 67 6.50 4.79 -4.12
N LYS A 68 7.25 5.66 -3.44
CA LYS A 68 6.65 6.79 -2.70
C LYS A 68 5.85 7.69 -3.64
N THR A 69 6.38 8.01 -4.80
CA THR A 69 5.71 8.84 -5.80
C THR A 69 4.44 8.18 -6.31
N LEU A 70 4.52 6.89 -6.63
CA LEU A 70 3.36 6.12 -7.11
C LEU A 70 2.29 6.03 -6.01
N TRP A 71 2.71 5.81 -4.78
CA TRP A 71 1.81 5.73 -3.63
C TRP A 71 1.06 7.05 -3.44
N GLN A 72 1.78 8.17 -3.50
CA GLN A 72 1.20 9.51 -3.38
C GLN A 72 0.19 9.77 -4.49
N THR A 73 0.54 9.42 -5.71
CA THR A 73 -0.36 9.58 -6.87
C THR A 73 -1.66 8.83 -6.67
N GLU A 74 -1.58 7.58 -6.20
CA GLU A 74 -2.76 6.75 -5.99
C GLU A 74 -3.58 7.22 -4.78
N ILE A 75 -2.94 7.78 -3.75
CA ILE A 75 -3.66 8.40 -2.65
C ILE A 75 -4.52 9.54 -3.18
N GLU A 76 -3.95 10.40 -4.01
CA GLU A 76 -4.68 11.54 -4.57
C GLU A 76 -5.83 11.10 -5.48
N LYS A 77 -5.64 10.02 -6.23
CA LYS A 77 -6.67 9.51 -7.14
C LYS A 77 -7.80 8.79 -6.40
N CYS A 78 -7.46 7.95 -5.45
CA CYS A 78 -8.42 6.99 -4.88
C CYS A 78 -8.93 7.38 -3.49
N LEU A 79 -8.15 8.12 -2.72
CA LEU A 79 -8.51 8.46 -1.34
C LEU A 79 -8.94 9.91 -1.17
N ASN A 80 -9.13 10.64 -2.27
CA ASN A 80 -9.46 12.07 -2.22
C ASN A 80 -10.84 12.33 -1.61
N ASN A 81 -11.79 11.44 -1.87
CA ASN A 81 -13.16 11.59 -1.40
C ASN A 81 -13.49 10.72 -0.19
N THR A 82 -12.46 10.37 0.59
CA THR A 82 -12.64 9.58 1.81
C THR A 82 -12.77 10.48 3.03
N TYR A 83 -13.07 9.85 4.17
CA TYR A 83 -13.14 10.54 5.45
C TYR A 83 -11.78 10.66 6.14
N LEU A 84 -10.72 10.18 5.49
CA LEU A 84 -9.35 10.24 6.00
C LEU A 84 -8.85 11.69 5.97
N THR A 85 -8.13 12.09 7.03
CA THR A 85 -7.54 13.42 7.12
C THR A 85 -6.23 13.48 6.34
N LYS A 86 -5.67 14.68 6.19
CA LYS A 86 -4.33 14.85 5.60
C LYS A 86 -3.28 14.07 6.37
N GLU A 87 -3.38 14.11 7.70
CA GLU A 87 -2.45 13.41 8.58
C GLU A 87 -2.56 11.89 8.38
N ASP A 88 -3.77 11.38 8.25
CA ASP A 88 -4.00 9.95 7.98
C ASP A 88 -3.32 9.52 6.68
N LYS A 89 -3.51 10.32 5.63
CA LYS A 89 -2.93 10.05 4.31
C LYS A 89 -1.41 10.13 4.34
N GLN A 90 -0.87 11.06 5.12
CA GLN A 90 0.58 11.20 5.28
C GLN A 90 1.17 9.98 5.97
N ILE A 91 0.51 9.48 7.00
CA ILE A 91 0.92 8.25 7.70
C ILE A 91 0.89 7.07 6.72
N PHE A 92 -0.14 7.00 5.89
CA PHE A 92 -0.27 5.93 4.89
C PHE A 92 0.88 6.00 3.88
N LEU A 93 1.22 7.21 3.42
CA LEU A 93 2.33 7.41 2.50
C LEU A 93 3.66 6.97 3.10
N GLU A 94 3.92 7.34 4.34
CA GLU A 94 5.15 6.97 5.04
C GLU A 94 5.22 5.46 5.23
N SER A 95 4.10 4.83 5.58
CA SER A 95 4.02 3.38 5.73
C SER A 95 4.32 2.67 4.41
N GLY A 96 3.80 3.19 3.31
CA GLY A 96 4.08 2.64 1.98
C GLY A 96 5.56 2.74 1.62
N SER A 97 6.20 3.86 1.95
CA SER A 97 7.64 4.04 1.71
C SER A 97 8.46 3.02 2.50
N GLN A 98 8.07 2.76 3.75
CA GLN A 98 8.73 1.76 4.59
C GLN A 98 8.57 0.35 4.03
N LEU A 99 7.41 0.04 3.47
CA LEU A 99 7.19 -1.26 2.84
C LEU A 99 8.07 -1.45 1.62
N GLY A 100 8.29 -0.40 0.84
CA GLY A 100 9.22 -0.44 -0.29
C GLY A 100 10.65 -0.72 0.17
N TYR A 101 11.05 -0.12 1.28
CA TYR A 101 12.36 -0.38 1.88
C TYR A 101 12.47 -1.84 2.35
N LEU A 102 11.43 -2.36 2.99
CA LEU A 102 11.39 -3.76 3.43
C LEU A 102 11.54 -4.71 2.25
N ASP A 103 10.82 -4.48 1.17
CA ASP A 103 10.89 -5.30 -0.04
C ASP A 103 12.32 -5.33 -0.58
N ARG A 104 12.98 -4.18 -0.64
CA ARG A 104 14.35 -4.08 -1.11
C ARG A 104 15.31 -4.87 -0.21
N GLN A 105 15.12 -4.78 1.12
CA GLN A 105 15.92 -5.52 2.08
C GLN A 105 15.74 -7.03 1.92
N MET A 106 14.52 -7.48 1.71
CA MET A 106 14.23 -8.89 1.48
C MET A 106 14.90 -9.41 0.21
N GLN A 107 14.89 -8.62 -0.86
CA GLN A 107 15.56 -8.99 -2.11
C GLN A 107 17.06 -9.08 -1.94
N LEU A 108 17.67 -8.14 -1.23
CA LEU A 108 19.10 -8.15 -0.95
C LEU A 108 19.49 -9.38 -0.12
N SER A 109 18.69 -9.72 0.88
CA SER A 109 18.94 -10.92 1.70
C SER A 109 18.88 -12.18 0.86
N SER A 110 17.93 -12.29 -0.06
CA SER A 110 17.83 -13.43 -0.96
C SER A 110 19.05 -13.55 -1.87
N LEU A 111 19.53 -12.43 -2.40
CA LEU A 111 20.73 -12.42 -3.24
C LEU A 111 21.97 -12.84 -2.46
N GLU A 112 22.12 -12.36 -1.23
CA GLU A 112 23.23 -12.74 -0.36
C GLU A 112 23.19 -14.23 -0.04
N ALA A 113 22.01 -14.77 0.20
CA ALA A 113 21.84 -16.20 0.50
C ALA A 113 22.19 -17.08 -0.70
N CYS A 114 22.05 -16.56 -1.91
CA CYS A 114 22.39 -17.30 -3.14
C CYS A 114 23.89 -17.30 -3.44
N MET A 115 24.63 -16.43 -2.79
CA MET A 115 26.08 -16.35 -2.96
C MET A 115 26.82 -17.20 -1.95
#